data_55885d69d0907407d2d2de06b8e50ace
#
_entry.id   55885d69d0907407d2d2de06b8e50ace
#
_cell.length_a   1.000
_cell.length_b   1.000
_cell.length_c   1.000
_cell.angle_alpha   90.00
_cell.angle_beta   90.00
_cell.angle_gamma   90.00
#
_symmetry.space_group_name_H-M   'P 1'
#
loop_
_entity.id
_entity.type
_entity.pdbx_description
1 polymer ?
#
loop_
_entity_poly.entity_id
_entity_poly.type
_entity_poly.pdbx_seq_one_letter_code
_entity_poly.pdbx_strand_id
1 'polypeptide(L)'
;MEHTGDLDAYFAEMMKDSSYREVYNEEKNKMASAMALLEAREEAGLSQQKLADKSGVPKTTIVRIENGNNTSIDTLTKLANALGRPLKLTIGPASIA
;
A
#
# COMPACT_ATOMS: atom_id res chain seq x y z
N MET A 1 -4.60 19.02 25.97
CA MET A 1 -4.19 18.76 25.67
C MET A 1 -3.14 18.04 25.67
N GLU A 2 -2.64 17.64 26.16
CA GLU A 2 -1.68 16.94 26.33
C GLU A 2 -1.81 15.58 26.02
N HIS A 3 -2.74 15.13 25.40
CA HIS A 3 -2.96 13.76 25.00
C HIS A 3 -2.01 13.29 23.94
N THR A 4 -1.48 14.20 23.15
CA THR A 4 -0.52 13.85 22.13
C THR A 4 0.71 13.16 22.72
N GLY A 5 1.20 13.69 23.83
CA GLY A 5 2.36 13.09 24.49
C GLY A 5 2.04 11.70 25.03
N ASP A 6 0.84 11.52 25.57
CA ASP A 6 0.43 10.23 26.07
C ASP A 6 0.31 9.20 24.97
N LEU A 7 -0.25 9.63 23.82
CA LEU A 7 -0.39 8.73 22.68
C LEU A 7 0.96 8.35 22.11
N ASP A 8 1.89 9.32 22.06
CA ASP A 8 3.23 9.03 21.57
C ASP A 8 3.95 8.03 22.48
N ALA A 9 3.80 8.20 23.79
CA ALA A 9 4.41 7.29 24.74
C ALA A 9 3.79 5.90 24.64
N TYR A 10 2.49 5.82 24.47
CA TYR A 10 1.80 4.56 24.31
C TYR A 10 2.27 3.85 23.05
N PHE A 11 2.33 4.57 21.94
CA PHE A 11 2.78 4.02 20.67
C PHE A 11 4.20 3.52 20.77
N ALA A 12 5.09 4.30 21.38
CA ALA A 12 6.49 3.91 21.56
C ALA A 12 6.60 2.62 22.36
N GLU A 13 5.75 2.48 23.39
CA GLU A 13 5.75 1.28 24.19
C GLU A 13 5.27 0.08 23.41
N MET A 14 4.22 0.24 22.63
CA MET A 14 3.71 -0.85 21.79
C MET A 14 4.72 -1.26 20.73
N MET A 15 5.47 -0.31 20.20
CA MET A 15 6.46 -0.60 19.16
C MET A 15 7.67 -1.36 19.67
N LYS A 16 7.81 -1.54 20.97
CA LYS A 16 8.84 -2.40 21.52
C LYS A 16 8.51 -3.88 21.33
N ASP A 17 7.23 -4.19 21.14
CA ASP A 17 6.79 -5.55 20.94
C ASP A 17 6.97 -5.92 19.46
N SER A 18 7.75 -6.97 19.20
CA SER A 18 8.04 -7.35 17.81
C SER A 18 6.80 -7.78 17.04
N SER A 19 5.85 -8.42 17.71
CA SER A 19 4.60 -8.83 17.04
C SER A 19 3.81 -7.62 16.62
N TYR A 20 3.73 -6.62 17.47
CA TYR A 20 3.01 -5.41 17.17
C TYR A 20 3.68 -4.65 16.01
N ARG A 21 5.04 -4.59 16.02
CA ARG A 21 5.77 -3.94 14.95
C ARG A 21 5.51 -4.62 13.60
N GLU A 22 5.47 -5.94 13.60
CA GLU A 22 5.20 -6.71 12.39
C GLU A 22 3.86 -6.33 11.80
N VAL A 23 2.82 -6.33 12.63
CA VAL A 23 1.47 -5.99 12.17
C VAL A 23 1.42 -4.54 11.69
N TYR A 24 2.02 -3.64 12.44
CA TYR A 24 2.04 -2.22 12.09
C TYR A 24 2.71 -2.00 10.74
N ASN A 25 3.88 -2.60 10.53
CA ASN A 25 4.62 -2.44 9.28
C ASN A 25 3.88 -3.08 8.11
N GLU A 26 3.22 -4.20 8.35
CA GLU A 26 2.43 -4.88 7.35
C GLU A 26 1.29 -4.00 6.86
N GLU A 27 0.55 -3.41 7.80
CA GLU A 27 -0.57 -2.54 7.46
C GLU A 27 -0.09 -1.27 6.78
N LYS A 28 1.02 -0.73 7.22
CA LYS A 28 1.61 0.46 6.61
C LYS A 28 2.00 0.19 5.17
N ASN A 29 2.58 -0.99 4.90
CA ASN A 29 2.99 -1.36 3.55
C ASN A 29 1.78 -1.55 2.63
N LYS A 30 0.71 -2.13 3.15
CA LYS A 30 -0.53 -2.28 2.39
C LYS A 30 -1.10 -0.92 2.00
N MET A 31 -1.10 0.01 2.96
CA MET A 31 -1.58 1.37 2.71
C MET A 31 -0.74 2.06 1.64
N ALA A 32 0.58 1.92 1.72
CA ALA A 32 1.47 2.55 0.75
C ALA A 32 1.19 2.04 -0.65
N SER A 33 0.96 0.74 -0.80
CA SER A 33 0.65 0.14 -2.10
C SER A 33 -0.69 0.62 -2.62
N ALA A 34 -1.69 0.71 -1.73
CA ALA A 34 -3.02 1.17 -2.10
C ALA A 34 -2.97 2.60 -2.63
N MET A 35 -2.26 3.48 -1.91
CA MET A 35 -2.15 4.87 -2.30
C MET A 35 -1.40 5.03 -3.62
N ALA A 36 -0.32 4.26 -3.79
CA ALA A 36 0.49 4.35 -5.00
C ALA A 36 -0.33 3.95 -6.23
N LEU A 37 -1.12 2.88 -6.13
CA LEU A 37 -1.94 2.45 -7.24
C LEU A 37 -3.04 3.46 -7.54
N LEU A 38 -3.71 3.94 -6.50
CA LEU A 38 -4.78 4.92 -6.66
C LEU A 38 -4.27 6.18 -7.37
N GLU A 39 -3.15 6.71 -6.89
CA GLU A 39 -2.58 7.92 -7.46
C GLU A 39 -2.15 7.72 -8.91
N ALA A 40 -1.48 6.61 -9.19
CA ALA A 40 -1.02 6.34 -10.55
C ALA A 40 -2.20 6.19 -11.50
N ARG A 41 -3.26 5.53 -11.04
CA ARG A 41 -4.46 5.34 -11.85
C ARG A 41 -5.14 6.68 -12.13
N GLU A 42 -5.27 7.52 -11.10
CA GLU A 42 -5.92 8.82 -11.26
C GLU A 42 -5.11 9.74 -12.14
N GLU A 43 -3.80 9.71 -12.01
CA GLU A 43 -2.92 10.51 -12.87
C GLU A 43 -3.01 10.08 -14.32
N ALA A 44 -3.26 8.80 -14.54
CA ALA A 44 -3.44 8.30 -15.90
C ALA A 44 -4.84 8.58 -16.45
N GLY A 45 -5.74 9.09 -15.62
CA GLY A 45 -7.10 9.40 -16.04
C GLY A 45 -7.95 8.16 -16.25
N LEU A 46 -7.62 7.05 -15.60
CA LEU A 46 -8.33 5.80 -15.82
C LEU A 46 -9.26 5.49 -14.66
N SER A 47 -10.47 5.00 -15.02
CA SER A 47 -11.36 4.43 -14.01
C SER A 47 -10.80 3.05 -13.60
N GLN A 48 -11.32 2.51 -12.52
CA GLN A 48 -10.95 1.15 -12.12
C GLN A 48 -11.29 0.14 -13.22
N GLN A 49 -12.44 0.32 -13.84
CA GLN A 49 -12.84 -0.59 -14.91
C GLN A 49 -11.92 -0.48 -16.12
N LYS A 50 -11.55 0.74 -16.49
CA LYS A 50 -10.65 0.92 -17.63
C LYS A 50 -9.28 0.36 -17.37
N LEU A 51 -8.78 0.49 -16.15
CA LEU A 51 -7.52 -0.13 -15.78
C LEU A 51 -7.62 -1.65 -15.81
N ALA A 52 -8.76 -2.20 -15.36
CA ALA A 52 -8.99 -3.63 -15.43
C ALA A 52 -8.94 -4.10 -16.88
N ASP A 53 -9.63 -3.39 -17.77
CA ASP A 53 -9.66 -3.75 -19.18
C ASP A 53 -8.28 -3.69 -19.81
N LYS A 54 -7.51 -2.68 -19.46
CA LYS A 54 -6.20 -2.46 -20.03
C LYS A 54 -5.15 -3.44 -19.51
N SER A 55 -5.25 -3.79 -18.23
CA SER A 55 -4.24 -4.62 -17.57
C SER A 55 -4.54 -6.11 -17.61
N GLY A 56 -5.78 -6.48 -17.83
CA GLY A 56 -6.19 -7.86 -17.72
C GLY A 56 -6.39 -8.31 -16.29
N VAL A 57 -6.32 -7.39 -15.35
CA VAL A 57 -6.54 -7.69 -13.93
C VAL A 57 -8.00 -7.40 -13.61
N PRO A 58 -8.71 -8.33 -12.95
CA PRO A 58 -10.12 -8.10 -12.64
C PRO A 58 -10.34 -6.84 -11.82
N LYS A 59 -11.41 -6.13 -12.11
CA LYS A 59 -11.74 -4.90 -11.37
C LYS A 59 -11.83 -5.15 -9.87
N THR A 60 -12.40 -6.31 -9.49
CA THR A 60 -12.51 -6.64 -8.06
C THR A 60 -11.15 -6.70 -7.38
N THR A 61 -10.14 -7.17 -8.11
CA THR A 61 -8.78 -7.22 -7.58
C THR A 61 -8.23 -5.80 -7.39
N ILE A 62 -8.47 -4.93 -8.38
CA ILE A 62 -8.01 -3.53 -8.29
C ILE A 62 -8.67 -2.84 -7.10
N VAL A 63 -9.97 -3.03 -6.93
CA VAL A 63 -10.70 -2.46 -5.79
C VAL A 63 -10.11 -2.93 -4.47
N ARG A 64 -9.80 -4.22 -4.38
CA ARG A 64 -9.24 -4.78 -3.14
C ARG A 64 -7.87 -4.20 -2.84
N ILE A 65 -7.03 -4.04 -3.85
CA ILE A 65 -5.71 -3.44 -3.65
C ILE A 65 -5.86 -1.99 -3.18
N GLU A 66 -6.74 -1.24 -3.81
CA GLU A 66 -6.93 0.17 -3.45
C GLU A 66 -7.56 0.32 -2.07
N ASN A 67 -8.16 -0.75 -1.56
CA ASN A 67 -8.68 -0.77 -0.19
C ASN A 67 -7.65 -1.30 0.81
N GLY A 68 -6.42 -1.52 0.38
CA GLY A 68 -5.35 -1.90 1.28
C GLY A 68 -5.12 -3.39 1.41
N ASN A 69 -5.70 -4.21 0.54
CA ASN A 69 -5.48 -5.64 0.59
C ASN A 69 -4.23 -6.04 -0.18
N ASN A 70 -3.62 -7.14 0.23
CA ASN A 70 -2.42 -7.65 -0.41
C ASN A 70 -2.70 -8.17 -1.81
N THR A 71 -1.68 -8.15 -2.64
CA THR A 71 -1.74 -8.78 -3.94
C THR A 71 -0.33 -9.30 -4.28
N SER A 72 -0.23 -10.03 -5.37
CA SER A 72 1.05 -10.59 -5.79
C SER A 72 1.84 -9.57 -6.60
N ILE A 73 3.15 -9.79 -6.65
CA ILE A 73 4.04 -8.97 -7.47
C ILE A 73 3.64 -9.09 -8.94
N ASP A 74 3.21 -10.29 -9.35
CA ASP A 74 2.78 -10.51 -10.72
C ASP A 74 1.61 -9.60 -11.07
N THR A 75 0.63 -9.50 -10.19
CA THR A 75 -0.52 -8.63 -10.40
C THR A 75 -0.09 -7.16 -10.47
N LEU A 76 0.78 -6.75 -9.54
CA LEU A 76 1.28 -5.39 -9.54
C LEU A 76 2.05 -5.06 -10.80
N THR A 77 2.80 -6.03 -11.32
CA THR A 77 3.54 -5.84 -12.56
C THR A 77 2.60 -5.59 -13.74
N LYS A 78 1.52 -6.36 -13.80
CA LYS A 78 0.52 -6.17 -14.86
C LYS A 78 -0.11 -4.79 -14.78
N LEU A 79 -0.41 -4.33 -13.57
CA LEU A 79 -1.00 -3.02 -13.38
C LEU A 79 -0.01 -1.91 -13.76
N ALA A 80 1.25 -2.06 -13.32
CA ALA A 80 2.27 -1.07 -13.62
C ALA A 80 2.48 -0.97 -15.14
N ASN A 81 2.53 -2.10 -15.83
CA ASN A 81 2.68 -2.11 -17.28
C ASN A 81 1.52 -1.40 -17.96
N ALA A 82 0.31 -1.64 -17.50
CA ALA A 82 -0.87 -0.99 -18.07
C ALA A 82 -0.84 0.52 -17.86
N LEU A 83 -0.24 0.95 -16.75
CA LEU A 83 -0.12 2.37 -16.44
C LEU A 83 1.10 3.03 -17.09
N GLY A 84 1.95 2.23 -17.74
CA GLY A 84 3.15 2.74 -18.37
C GLY A 84 4.20 3.19 -17.36
N ARG A 85 4.19 2.61 -16.18
CA ARG A 85 5.10 2.98 -15.10
C ARG A 85 5.90 1.78 -14.62
N PRO A 86 7.13 2.00 -14.18
CA PRO A 86 7.90 0.88 -13.62
C PRO A 86 7.39 0.53 -12.24
N LEU A 87 7.40 -0.76 -11.94
CA LEU A 87 7.11 -1.22 -10.58
C LEU A 87 8.41 -1.15 -9.80
N LYS A 88 8.40 -0.42 -8.70
CA LYS A 88 9.56 -0.32 -7.83
C LYS A 88 9.23 -0.94 -6.49
N LEU A 89 10.06 -1.88 -6.07
CA LEU A 89 9.94 -2.51 -4.77
C LEU A 89 11.20 -2.22 -4.00
N THR A 90 11.03 -1.70 -2.79
CA THR A 90 12.17 -1.33 -1.98
C THR A 90 12.03 -1.98 -0.61
N ILE A 91 13.10 -2.69 -0.22
CA ILE A 91 13.19 -3.19 1.15
C ILE A 91 14.31 -2.39 1.77
N GLY A 92 13.92 -1.43 2.56
CA GLY A 92 14.87 -0.53 3.17
C GLY A 92 15.22 -0.94 4.59
N PRO A 93 15.99 -0.12 5.29
CA PRO A 93 16.29 -0.38 6.69
C PRO A 93 15.01 -0.29 7.51
N ALA A 94 15.03 -0.83 8.73
CA ALA A 94 13.88 -0.79 9.60
C ALA A 94 13.43 0.66 9.77
N SER A 95 12.16 0.91 9.49
CA SER A 95 11.67 2.26 9.49
C SER A 95 11.33 2.76 10.87
N ILE A 96 11.18 1.82 11.80
CA ILE A 96 10.85 2.22 13.13
C ILE A 96 12.09 2.22 13.88
N ALA A 97 12.67 3.16 13.97
CA ALA A 97 13.90 3.17 14.74
C ALA A 97 13.65 4.03 15.92
#